data_44ba93916e0457324be39f87ed1cd395
#
_entry.id   44ba93916e0457324be39f87ed1cd395
#
_cell.length_a   1.000
_cell.length_b   1.000
_cell.length_c   1.000
_cell.angle_alpha   90.00
_cell.angle_beta   90.00
_cell.angle_gamma   90.00
#
_symmetry.space_group_name_H-M   'P 1'
#
loop_
_entity.id
_entity.type
_entity.pdbx_description
1 polymer ?
#
loop_
_entity_poly.entity_id
_entity_poly.type
_entity_poly.pdbx_seq_one_letter_code
_entity_poly.pdbx_strand_id
1 'polypeptide(L)'
;MLVTGKKRLDGFSGDWVKINLAKNSKLKARIGWQGLTTAEYLDEGYSYLITGTDFKDGRINWNGCHYVNYDRYVQDPNIQVSNGDLLLTKDGTIGKVAYISDLNRPATLNSGVFVVKPITDAYTAHFMFYVLKSSVFKDFLQQLSAGSTINHLYQKDLVKFDLYVPPTTEEQEAITGILFDMDLDIYKLEEKLSKYQKIKQGMMEELLTGKVRLV
;
A
#
# COMPACT_ATOMS: atom_id res chain seq x y z
N MET A 1 -11.08 -10.79 -9.51
CA MET A 1 -11.47 -11.04 -10.91
C MET A 1 -11.89 -9.76 -11.65
N LEU A 2 -12.39 -8.75 -10.96
CA LEU A 2 -12.67 -7.43 -11.57
C LEU A 2 -11.40 -6.74 -12.10
N VAL A 3 -10.30 -6.75 -11.32
CA VAL A 3 -9.02 -6.13 -11.71
C VAL A 3 -8.23 -6.87 -12.80
N THR A 4 -8.75 -7.99 -13.31
CA THR A 4 -8.13 -8.78 -14.39
C THR A 4 -8.96 -8.78 -15.68
N GLY A 5 -10.09 -8.08 -15.70
CA GLY A 5 -11.03 -8.08 -16.83
C GLY A 5 -11.78 -9.40 -17.07
N LYS A 6 -11.53 -10.44 -16.26
CA LYS A 6 -12.24 -11.74 -16.38
C LYS A 6 -13.73 -11.64 -16.04
N LYS A 7 -14.10 -10.67 -15.21
CA LYS A 7 -15.49 -10.31 -14.93
C LYS A 7 -15.58 -8.79 -15.11
N ARG A 8 -16.59 -8.35 -15.84
CA ARG A 8 -16.84 -6.94 -16.12
C ARG A 8 -18.11 -6.48 -15.41
N LEU A 9 -18.17 -5.21 -15.07
CA LEU A 9 -19.36 -4.60 -14.52
C LEU A 9 -20.36 -4.30 -15.66
N ASP A 10 -21.64 -4.42 -15.37
CA ASP A 10 -22.72 -4.08 -16.31
C ASP A 10 -22.64 -2.58 -16.65
N GLY A 11 -22.94 -2.24 -17.90
CA GLY A 11 -22.90 -0.88 -18.41
C GLY A 11 -21.54 -0.44 -18.99
N PHE A 12 -20.48 -1.21 -18.84
CA PHE A 12 -19.19 -0.92 -19.45
C PHE A 12 -18.88 -1.83 -20.63
N SER A 13 -18.29 -1.26 -21.69
CA SER A 13 -18.01 -1.94 -22.95
C SER A 13 -16.61 -1.56 -23.49
N GLY A 14 -16.17 -2.16 -24.60
CA GLY A 14 -14.85 -1.96 -25.22
C GLY A 14 -13.75 -2.82 -24.59
N ASP A 15 -12.65 -3.03 -25.31
CA ASP A 15 -11.55 -3.86 -24.86
C ASP A 15 -10.69 -3.14 -23.82
N TRP A 16 -10.17 -3.87 -22.86
CA TRP A 16 -9.17 -3.35 -21.93
C TRP A 16 -7.88 -3.02 -22.67
N VAL A 17 -7.24 -1.92 -22.29
CA VAL A 17 -6.07 -1.37 -22.91
C VAL A 17 -4.81 -1.88 -22.22
N LYS A 18 -3.83 -2.33 -23.02
CA LYS A 18 -2.52 -2.71 -22.49
C LYS A 18 -1.71 -1.45 -22.16
N ILE A 19 -1.27 -1.35 -20.92
CA ILE A 19 -0.39 -0.29 -20.44
C ILE A 19 0.87 -0.88 -19.81
N ASN A 20 1.88 -0.03 -19.65
CA ASN A 20 3.09 -0.35 -18.89
C ASN A 20 3.17 0.54 -17.64
N LEU A 21 3.33 -0.05 -16.47
CA LEU A 21 3.32 0.72 -15.20
C LEU A 21 4.39 1.82 -15.23
N ALA A 22 5.64 1.50 -15.54
CA ALA A 22 6.74 2.46 -15.46
C ALA A 22 6.65 3.58 -16.50
N LYS A 23 6.04 3.32 -17.67
CA LYS A 23 5.82 4.34 -18.71
C LYS A 23 4.69 5.31 -18.37
N ASN A 24 3.74 4.88 -17.55
CA ASN A 24 2.57 5.69 -17.16
C ASN A 24 2.67 6.23 -15.73
N SER A 25 3.85 6.02 -15.07
CA SER A 25 4.06 6.43 -13.67
C SER A 25 5.38 7.13 -13.46
N LYS A 26 5.39 8.13 -12.59
CA LYS A 26 6.60 8.64 -11.95
C LYS A 26 6.90 7.77 -10.73
N LEU A 27 7.95 6.95 -10.83
CA LEU A 27 8.43 6.10 -9.76
C LEU A 27 9.60 6.79 -9.06
N LYS A 28 9.48 7.09 -7.77
CA LYS A 28 10.53 7.73 -6.98
C LYS A 28 10.72 7.01 -5.65
N ALA A 29 11.97 6.94 -5.21
CA ALA A 29 12.38 6.46 -3.89
C ALA A 29 13.56 7.30 -3.44
N ARG A 30 13.83 7.34 -2.14
CA ARG A 30 15.05 7.98 -1.61
C ARG A 30 16.27 7.31 -2.24
N ILE A 31 17.16 8.12 -2.80
CA ILE A 31 18.38 7.63 -3.46
C ILE A 31 19.46 7.30 -2.42
N GLY A 32 20.32 6.31 -2.74
CA GLY A 32 21.23 5.69 -1.78
C GLY A 32 22.16 6.66 -1.03
N TRP A 33 22.70 7.69 -1.70
CA TRP A 33 23.57 8.68 -1.04
C TRP A 33 22.82 9.65 -0.09
N GLN A 34 21.48 9.71 -0.18
CA GLN A 34 20.61 10.41 0.77
C GLN A 34 20.05 9.46 1.84
N GLY A 35 20.52 8.22 1.88
CA GLY A 35 20.11 7.22 2.86
C GLY A 35 20.21 7.75 4.28
N LEU A 36 19.25 7.34 5.11
CA LEU A 36 19.21 7.71 6.52
C LEU A 36 19.96 6.66 7.33
N THR A 37 20.73 7.10 8.29
CA THR A 37 21.27 6.23 9.35
C THR A 37 20.20 5.95 10.39
N THR A 38 20.35 4.88 11.18
CA THR A 38 19.42 4.55 12.26
C THR A 38 19.30 5.67 13.32
N ALA A 39 20.36 6.45 13.53
CA ALA A 39 20.37 7.58 14.44
C ALA A 39 19.46 8.75 13.97
N GLU A 40 19.09 8.77 12.69
CA GLU A 40 18.19 9.79 12.12
C GLU A 40 16.71 9.35 12.13
N TYR A 41 16.42 8.14 12.64
CA TYR A 41 15.07 7.64 12.88
C TYR A 41 14.64 8.10 14.27
N LEU A 42 13.90 9.18 14.31
CA LEU A 42 13.51 9.86 15.54
C LEU A 42 12.16 9.31 16.03
N ASP A 43 11.95 9.35 17.35
CA ASP A 43 10.65 9.03 17.96
C ASP A 43 9.67 10.20 17.84
N GLU A 44 10.20 11.43 17.66
CA GLU A 44 9.44 12.65 17.38
C GLU A 44 10.19 13.50 16.36
N GLY A 45 9.46 14.22 15.49
CA GLY A 45 10.09 15.07 14.48
C GLY A 45 9.10 15.81 13.60
N TYR A 46 9.63 16.47 12.57
CA TYR A 46 8.83 17.30 11.66
C TYR A 46 7.88 16.47 10.78
N SER A 47 8.39 15.41 10.17
CA SER A 47 7.63 14.58 9.24
C SER A 47 7.72 13.10 9.58
N TYR A 48 6.70 12.33 9.25
CA TYR A 48 6.79 10.88 9.24
C TYR A 48 7.88 10.40 8.27
N LEU A 49 8.58 9.35 8.67
CA LEU A 49 9.45 8.55 7.83
C LEU A 49 8.77 7.22 7.55
N ILE A 50 8.29 7.03 6.34
CA ILE A 50 7.61 5.80 5.94
C ILE A 50 8.65 4.76 5.51
N THR A 51 8.60 3.59 6.15
CA THR A 51 9.44 2.43 5.86
C THR A 51 8.58 1.23 5.42
N GLY A 52 9.18 0.16 4.94
CA GLY A 52 8.45 -1.06 4.55
C GLY A 52 7.78 -1.79 5.71
N THR A 53 8.17 -1.51 6.98
CA THR A 53 7.56 -2.10 8.18
C THR A 53 6.24 -1.45 8.57
N ASP A 54 5.99 -0.22 8.09
CA ASP A 54 4.80 0.55 8.41
C ASP A 54 3.58 0.16 7.57
N PHE A 55 3.79 -0.69 6.54
CA PHE A 55 2.71 -1.17 5.67
C PHE A 55 1.88 -2.25 6.36
N LYS A 56 0.62 -1.96 6.59
CA LYS A 56 -0.36 -2.86 7.20
C LYS A 56 -1.67 -2.84 6.40
N ASP A 57 -2.05 -3.99 5.84
CA ASP A 57 -3.33 -4.25 5.15
C ASP A 57 -3.68 -3.24 4.04
N GLY A 58 -2.66 -2.71 3.34
CA GLY A 58 -2.84 -1.73 2.27
C GLY A 58 -2.88 -0.28 2.73
N ARG A 59 -2.60 -0.01 4.01
CA ARG A 59 -2.52 1.32 4.63
C ARG A 59 -1.18 1.51 5.33
N ILE A 60 -0.92 2.71 5.80
CA ILE A 60 0.23 3.02 6.65
C ILE A 60 -0.20 3.03 8.11
N ASN A 61 0.53 2.31 8.95
CA ASN A 61 0.39 2.37 10.40
C ASN A 61 1.16 3.59 10.94
N TRP A 62 0.52 4.74 10.95
CA TRP A 62 1.13 6.01 11.36
C TRP A 62 1.69 6.00 12.78
N ASN A 63 1.08 5.20 13.68
CA ASN A 63 1.54 5.08 15.08
C ASN A 63 2.87 4.32 15.20
N GLY A 64 3.27 3.58 14.17
CA GLY A 64 4.53 2.85 14.13
C GLY A 64 5.64 3.58 13.38
N CYS A 65 5.31 4.69 12.69
CA CYS A 65 6.28 5.43 11.91
C CYS A 65 7.28 6.15 12.80
N HIS A 66 8.54 6.10 12.39
CA HIS A 66 9.55 7.05 12.88
C HIS A 66 9.35 8.42 12.25
N TYR A 67 10.19 9.36 12.68
CA TYR A 67 10.16 10.74 12.20
C TYR A 67 11.55 11.15 11.68
N VAL A 68 11.56 12.23 10.90
CA VAL A 68 12.80 12.93 10.51
C VAL A 68 12.65 14.43 10.73
N ASN A 69 13.80 15.09 10.83
CA ASN A 69 13.89 16.55 10.91
C ASN A 69 13.47 17.21 9.59
N TYR A 70 13.16 18.51 9.67
CA TYR A 70 12.78 19.34 8.52
C TYR A 70 13.78 19.26 7.36
N ASP A 71 15.09 19.32 7.63
CA ASP A 71 16.13 19.28 6.61
C ASP A 71 16.10 17.99 5.78
N ARG A 72 15.82 16.84 6.43
CA ARG A 72 15.67 15.56 5.74
C ARG A 72 14.38 15.46 4.93
N TYR A 73 13.33 16.12 5.38
CA TYR A 73 12.07 16.19 4.64
C TYR A 73 12.20 17.03 3.36
N VAL A 74 12.82 18.22 3.43
CA VAL A 74 12.95 19.12 2.28
C VAL A 74 14.03 18.72 1.30
N GLN A 75 14.92 17.80 1.68
CA GLN A 75 16.06 17.36 0.89
C GLN A 75 15.64 16.79 -0.48
N ASP A 76 14.51 16.09 -0.57
CA ASP A 76 13.99 15.57 -1.83
C ASP A 76 12.46 15.69 -1.91
N PRO A 77 11.93 16.71 -2.60
CA PRO A 77 10.50 16.87 -2.80
C PRO A 77 9.83 15.72 -3.59
N ASN A 78 10.60 14.93 -4.35
CA ASN A 78 10.02 13.84 -5.15
C ASN A 78 9.57 12.62 -4.33
N ILE A 79 10.03 12.52 -3.08
CA ILE A 79 9.65 11.44 -2.15
C ILE A 79 8.77 11.94 -1.01
N GLN A 80 8.37 13.20 -1.03
CA GLN A 80 7.29 13.69 -0.18
C GLN A 80 5.97 13.13 -0.69
N VAL A 81 5.13 12.68 0.25
CA VAL A 81 3.88 12.01 -0.08
C VAL A 81 2.67 12.79 0.42
N SER A 82 1.54 12.56 -0.23
CA SER A 82 0.26 13.20 0.02
C SER A 82 -0.87 12.18 0.01
N ASN A 83 -2.04 12.56 0.51
CA ASN A 83 -3.24 11.74 0.33
C ASN A 83 -3.49 11.50 -1.17
N GLY A 84 -3.84 10.28 -1.54
CA GLY A 84 -3.97 9.84 -2.92
C GLY A 84 -2.71 9.18 -3.51
N ASP A 85 -1.57 9.27 -2.83
CA ASP A 85 -0.35 8.62 -3.30
C ASP A 85 -0.39 7.10 -3.06
N LEU A 86 0.16 6.37 -4.03
CA LEU A 86 0.34 4.93 -3.98
C LEU A 86 1.80 4.60 -3.65
N LEU A 87 2.01 3.74 -2.67
CA LEU A 87 3.33 3.32 -2.22
C LEU A 87 3.54 1.82 -2.49
N LEU A 88 4.79 1.47 -2.79
CA LEU A 88 5.22 0.09 -3.07
C LEU A 88 6.56 -0.19 -2.41
N THR A 89 6.65 -1.26 -1.61
CA THR A 89 7.93 -1.66 -1.02
C THR A 89 8.84 -2.31 -2.06
N LYS A 90 10.10 -1.88 -2.08
CA LYS A 90 11.13 -2.39 -2.98
C LYS A 90 12.27 -3.15 -2.29
N ASP A 91 12.35 -3.07 -0.96
CA ASP A 91 13.32 -3.76 -0.12
C ASP A 91 12.63 -4.49 1.04
N GLY A 92 13.30 -5.47 1.61
CA GLY A 92 12.76 -6.29 2.71
C GLY A 92 11.62 -7.17 2.22
N THR A 93 10.40 -6.95 2.71
CA THR A 93 9.20 -7.61 2.16
C THR A 93 8.75 -6.86 0.91
N ILE A 94 9.26 -7.28 -0.23
CA ILE A 94 8.98 -6.68 -1.54
C ILE A 94 7.52 -6.88 -1.94
N GLY A 95 6.93 -5.86 -2.57
CA GLY A 95 5.60 -5.96 -3.16
C GLY A 95 4.45 -5.66 -2.21
N LYS A 96 4.70 -5.22 -0.97
CA LYS A 96 3.64 -4.62 -0.16
C LYS A 96 3.22 -3.30 -0.78
N VAL A 97 1.93 -3.03 -0.75
CA VAL A 97 1.32 -1.84 -1.33
C VAL A 97 0.54 -1.10 -0.26
N ALA A 98 0.58 0.22 -0.28
CA ALA A 98 -0.27 1.06 0.57
C ALA A 98 -0.81 2.25 -0.24
N TYR A 99 -2.07 2.61 0.01
CA TYR A 99 -2.71 3.82 -0.50
C TYR A 99 -2.87 4.81 0.65
N ILE A 100 -2.41 6.04 0.46
CA ILE A 100 -2.45 7.07 1.49
C ILE A 100 -3.79 7.79 1.44
N SER A 101 -4.58 7.69 2.52
CA SER A 101 -5.92 8.29 2.61
C SER A 101 -6.14 9.17 3.85
N ASP A 102 -5.28 9.11 4.84
CA ASP A 102 -5.48 9.68 6.18
C ASP A 102 -4.23 10.38 6.74
N LEU A 103 -3.40 10.88 5.85
CA LEU A 103 -2.20 11.64 6.21
C LEU A 103 -2.57 12.97 6.87
N ASN A 104 -2.10 13.18 8.09
CA ASN A 104 -2.42 14.35 8.93
C ASN A 104 -1.22 15.27 9.22
N ARG A 105 -0.01 14.90 8.73
CA ARG A 105 1.21 15.71 8.82
C ARG A 105 2.15 15.39 7.66
N PRO A 106 3.20 16.20 7.41
CA PRO A 106 4.19 15.89 6.38
C PRO A 106 4.75 14.49 6.50
N ALA A 107 5.01 13.82 5.38
CA ALA A 107 5.60 12.49 5.34
C ALA A 107 6.58 12.36 4.17
N THR A 108 7.65 11.60 4.37
CA THR A 108 8.68 11.28 3.38
C THR A 108 9.02 9.80 3.42
N LEU A 109 9.65 9.30 2.36
CA LEU A 109 9.98 7.89 2.22
C LEU A 109 11.40 7.56 2.67
N ASN A 110 11.56 6.37 3.22
CA ASN A 110 12.84 5.69 3.30
C ASN A 110 13.24 5.14 1.91
N SER A 111 14.53 4.75 1.78
CA SER A 111 15.09 4.16 0.56
C SER A 111 14.39 2.86 0.10
N GLY A 112 13.78 2.11 1.01
CA GLY A 112 13.08 0.84 0.76
C GLY A 112 11.68 0.95 0.15
N VAL A 113 11.19 2.15 -0.15
CA VAL A 113 9.83 2.40 -0.61
C VAL A 113 9.82 3.27 -1.86
N PHE A 114 9.02 2.86 -2.86
CA PHE A 114 8.65 3.72 -3.99
C PHE A 114 7.35 4.48 -3.70
N VAL A 115 7.28 5.74 -4.14
CA VAL A 115 6.00 6.38 -4.48
C VAL A 115 5.74 6.19 -5.98
N VAL A 116 4.50 5.82 -6.30
CA VAL A 116 4.01 5.55 -7.66
C VAL A 116 2.93 6.58 -7.98
N LYS A 117 3.29 7.60 -8.77
CA LYS A 117 2.36 8.67 -9.16
C LYS A 117 2.00 8.51 -10.63
N PRO A 118 0.71 8.43 -11.02
CA PRO A 118 0.33 8.44 -12.43
C PRO A 118 0.78 9.74 -13.09
N ILE A 119 1.26 9.64 -14.33
CA ILE A 119 1.67 10.78 -15.18
C ILE A 119 0.80 10.90 -16.42
N THR A 120 -0.13 9.97 -16.60
CA THR A 120 -1.12 9.93 -17.67
C THR A 120 -2.47 9.54 -17.07
N ASP A 121 -3.55 9.73 -17.83
CA ASP A 121 -4.90 9.31 -17.45
C ASP A 121 -5.18 7.82 -17.72
N ALA A 122 -4.13 7.02 -18.02
CA ALA A 122 -4.27 5.61 -18.32
C ALA A 122 -4.79 4.79 -17.13
N TYR A 123 -4.54 5.25 -15.90
CA TYR A 123 -5.06 4.61 -14.69
C TYR A 123 -5.19 5.60 -13.53
N THR A 124 -6.12 5.31 -12.61
CA THR A 124 -6.21 6.00 -11.32
C THR A 124 -5.30 5.32 -10.28
N ALA A 125 -4.70 6.09 -9.38
CA ALA A 125 -3.83 5.53 -8.33
C ALA A 125 -4.57 4.50 -7.46
N HIS A 126 -5.86 4.73 -7.20
CA HIS A 126 -6.68 3.83 -6.40
C HIS A 126 -6.99 2.51 -7.14
N PHE A 127 -7.23 2.55 -8.48
CA PHE A 127 -7.36 1.31 -9.27
C PHE A 127 -6.05 0.54 -9.28
N MET A 128 -4.91 1.21 -9.51
CA MET A 128 -3.61 0.59 -9.53
C MET A 128 -3.24 -0.04 -8.17
N PHE A 129 -3.68 0.54 -7.06
CA PHE A 129 -3.53 -0.06 -5.74
C PHE A 129 -4.13 -1.48 -5.69
N TYR A 130 -5.35 -1.69 -6.19
CA TYR A 130 -5.96 -3.02 -6.23
C TYR A 130 -5.29 -3.97 -7.22
N VAL A 131 -4.82 -3.45 -8.35
CA VAL A 131 -4.03 -4.27 -9.30
C VAL A 131 -2.75 -4.77 -8.63
N LEU A 132 -2.00 -3.89 -7.96
CA LEU A 132 -0.77 -4.27 -7.27
C LEU A 132 -1.00 -5.16 -6.02
N LYS A 133 -2.18 -5.13 -5.41
CA LYS A 133 -2.59 -6.10 -4.37
C LYS A 133 -3.00 -7.46 -4.93
N SER A 134 -3.31 -7.54 -6.22
CA SER A 134 -3.86 -8.76 -6.85
C SER A 134 -2.79 -9.79 -7.23
N SER A 135 -3.27 -10.95 -7.71
CA SER A 135 -2.40 -11.99 -8.26
C SER A 135 -1.60 -11.51 -9.48
N VAL A 136 -2.09 -10.54 -10.25
CA VAL A 136 -1.41 -10.02 -11.44
C VAL A 136 0.00 -9.52 -11.11
N PHE A 137 0.13 -8.72 -10.06
CA PHE A 137 1.44 -8.23 -9.64
C PHE A 137 2.25 -9.30 -8.89
N LYS A 138 1.59 -10.14 -8.10
CA LYS A 138 2.25 -11.25 -7.40
C LYS A 138 2.89 -12.23 -8.39
N ASP A 139 2.18 -12.59 -9.46
CA ASP A 139 2.68 -13.49 -10.51
C ASP A 139 3.87 -12.85 -11.25
N PHE A 140 3.80 -11.53 -11.51
CA PHE A 140 4.91 -10.78 -12.08
C PHE A 140 6.17 -10.83 -11.18
N LEU A 141 6.01 -10.61 -9.87
CA LEU A 141 7.13 -10.70 -8.92
C LEU A 141 7.71 -12.12 -8.85
N GLN A 142 6.87 -13.15 -8.92
CA GLN A 142 7.31 -14.55 -8.98
C GLN A 142 8.11 -14.84 -10.26
N GLN A 143 7.69 -14.31 -11.40
CA GLN A 143 8.41 -14.45 -12.66
C GLN A 143 9.77 -13.73 -12.63
N LEU A 144 9.85 -12.56 -12.00
CA LEU A 144 11.12 -11.86 -11.80
C LEU A 144 12.12 -12.67 -10.97
N SER A 145 11.61 -13.41 -9.98
CA SER A 145 12.47 -14.20 -9.09
C SER A 145 13.08 -15.42 -9.79
N ALA A 146 12.48 -15.94 -10.87
CA ALA A 146 12.95 -17.09 -11.65
C ALA A 146 13.52 -18.24 -10.79
N GLY A 147 12.91 -18.49 -9.61
CA GLY A 147 13.36 -19.52 -8.67
C GLY A 147 14.42 -19.08 -7.65
N SER A 148 14.82 -17.80 -7.63
CA SER A 148 15.67 -17.20 -6.61
C SER A 148 14.90 -16.19 -5.77
N THR A 149 15.37 -15.85 -4.56
CA THR A 149 14.76 -14.80 -3.75
C THR A 149 15.10 -13.43 -4.34
N ILE A 150 14.09 -12.60 -4.63
CA ILE A 150 14.32 -11.20 -4.96
C ILE A 150 14.64 -10.46 -3.66
N ASN A 151 15.83 -9.88 -3.57
CA ASN A 151 16.24 -9.08 -2.42
C ASN A 151 15.95 -7.58 -2.63
N HIS A 152 15.72 -7.16 -3.86
CA HIS A 152 15.50 -5.76 -4.22
C HIS A 152 14.69 -5.65 -5.51
N LEU A 153 13.66 -4.80 -5.52
CA LEU A 153 12.87 -4.47 -6.72
C LEU A 153 13.39 -3.15 -7.30
N TYR A 154 13.97 -3.23 -8.49
CA TYR A 154 14.49 -2.05 -9.17
C TYR A 154 13.44 -1.40 -10.07
N GLN A 155 13.57 -0.11 -10.32
CA GLN A 155 12.72 0.58 -11.28
C GLN A 155 12.80 -0.04 -12.70
N LYS A 156 13.98 -0.54 -13.11
CA LYS A 156 14.19 -1.26 -14.38
C LYS A 156 13.37 -2.55 -14.50
N ASP A 157 13.03 -3.17 -13.38
CA ASP A 157 12.20 -4.38 -13.36
C ASP A 157 10.74 -4.03 -13.62
N LEU A 158 10.25 -2.92 -13.06
CA LEU A 158 8.90 -2.43 -13.28
C LEU A 158 8.66 -1.96 -14.74
N VAL A 159 9.71 -1.68 -15.52
CA VAL A 159 9.60 -1.45 -16.96
C VAL A 159 9.10 -2.70 -17.70
N LYS A 160 9.24 -3.89 -17.12
CA LYS A 160 8.73 -5.15 -17.69
C LYS A 160 7.28 -5.45 -17.28
N PHE A 161 6.69 -4.63 -16.39
CA PHE A 161 5.34 -4.87 -15.90
C PHE A 161 4.30 -4.25 -16.83
N ASP A 162 3.84 -5.06 -17.78
CA ASP A 162 2.72 -4.76 -18.65
C ASP A 162 1.43 -5.35 -18.04
N LEU A 163 0.34 -4.61 -18.15
CA LEU A 163 -0.97 -5.02 -17.61
C LEU A 163 -2.09 -4.46 -18.48
N TYR A 164 -3.28 -5.03 -18.32
CA TYR A 164 -4.49 -4.52 -18.97
C TYR A 164 -5.32 -3.74 -17.95
N VAL A 165 -5.86 -2.60 -18.38
CA VAL A 165 -6.73 -1.73 -17.58
C VAL A 165 -8.00 -1.38 -18.34
N PRO A 166 -9.10 -1.08 -17.65
CA PRO A 166 -10.30 -0.54 -18.30
C PRO A 166 -9.97 0.68 -19.15
N PRO A 167 -10.63 0.86 -20.31
CA PRO A 167 -10.35 1.95 -21.22
C PRO A 167 -10.71 3.33 -20.66
N THR A 168 -11.58 3.39 -19.65
CA THR A 168 -12.06 4.63 -19.04
C THR A 168 -11.82 4.65 -17.54
N THR A 169 -11.62 5.86 -17.01
CA THR A 169 -11.46 6.09 -15.57
C THR A 169 -12.73 5.80 -14.79
N GLU A 170 -13.90 6.01 -15.39
CA GLU A 170 -15.21 5.72 -14.79
C GLU A 170 -15.36 4.22 -14.47
N GLU A 171 -14.93 3.33 -15.39
CA GLU A 171 -14.95 1.89 -15.12
C GLU A 171 -13.95 1.53 -14.02
N GLN A 172 -12.75 2.14 -14.01
CA GLN A 172 -11.75 1.94 -12.97
C GLN A 172 -12.30 2.37 -11.60
N GLU A 173 -12.96 3.53 -11.54
CA GLU A 173 -13.57 4.04 -10.31
C GLU A 173 -14.73 3.17 -9.82
N ALA A 174 -15.58 2.69 -10.73
CA ALA A 174 -16.66 1.77 -10.38
C ALA A 174 -16.13 0.45 -9.79
N ILE A 175 -15.09 -0.13 -10.40
CA ILE A 175 -14.42 -1.33 -9.87
C ILE A 175 -13.82 -1.04 -8.48
N THR A 176 -13.16 0.09 -8.36
CA THR A 176 -12.49 0.51 -7.13
C THR A 176 -13.47 0.74 -6.00
N GLY A 177 -14.62 1.37 -6.28
CA GLY A 177 -15.69 1.59 -5.30
C GLY A 177 -16.18 0.30 -4.68
N ILE A 178 -16.46 -0.71 -5.51
CA ILE A 178 -16.90 -2.03 -5.02
C ILE A 178 -15.84 -2.68 -4.12
N LEU A 179 -14.58 -2.64 -4.55
CA LEU A 179 -13.49 -3.26 -3.77
C LEU A 179 -13.22 -2.50 -2.46
N PHE A 180 -13.34 -1.19 -2.49
CA PHE A 180 -13.20 -0.34 -1.31
C PHE A 180 -14.32 -0.59 -0.28
N ASP A 181 -15.57 -0.71 -0.73
CA ASP A 181 -16.69 -1.05 0.14
C ASP A 181 -16.49 -2.43 0.79
N MET A 182 -15.98 -3.41 0.03
CA MET A 182 -15.64 -4.72 0.58
C MET A 182 -14.51 -4.64 1.62
N ASP A 183 -13.46 -3.86 1.36
CA ASP A 183 -12.36 -3.64 2.32
C ASP A 183 -12.89 -2.96 3.61
N LEU A 184 -13.84 -2.00 3.49
CA LEU A 184 -14.48 -1.38 4.66
C LEU A 184 -15.30 -2.38 5.49
N ASP A 185 -16.04 -3.26 4.83
CA ASP A 185 -16.82 -4.28 5.54
C ASP A 185 -15.93 -5.30 6.23
N ILE A 186 -14.84 -5.72 5.58
CA ILE A 186 -13.82 -6.58 6.21
C ILE A 186 -13.25 -5.89 7.45
N TYR A 187 -12.86 -4.63 7.34
CA TYR A 187 -12.33 -3.87 8.47
C TYR A 187 -13.29 -3.80 9.65
N LYS A 188 -14.58 -3.50 9.41
CA LYS A 188 -15.61 -3.49 10.46
C LYS A 188 -15.77 -4.87 11.14
N LEU A 189 -15.69 -5.95 10.37
CA LEU A 189 -15.77 -7.32 10.89
C LEU A 189 -14.55 -7.67 11.75
N GLU A 190 -13.35 -7.23 11.35
CA GLU A 190 -12.12 -7.43 12.11
C GLU A 190 -12.14 -6.65 13.43
N GLU A 191 -12.61 -5.40 13.43
CA GLU A 191 -12.82 -4.62 14.66
C GLU A 191 -13.81 -5.32 15.61
N LYS A 192 -14.93 -5.81 15.08
CA LYS A 192 -15.91 -6.56 15.83
C LYS A 192 -15.33 -7.84 16.42
N LEU A 193 -14.57 -8.58 15.62
CA LEU A 193 -13.87 -9.78 16.08
C LEU A 193 -12.90 -9.46 17.21
N SER A 194 -12.06 -8.44 17.05
CA SER A 194 -11.11 -7.99 18.08
C SER A 194 -11.80 -7.62 19.39
N LYS A 195 -12.94 -6.90 19.29
CA LYS A 195 -13.75 -6.56 20.47
C LYS A 195 -14.25 -7.82 21.20
N TYR A 196 -14.79 -8.80 20.48
CA TYR A 196 -15.28 -10.03 21.10
C TYR A 196 -14.15 -10.89 21.67
N GLN A 197 -12.99 -10.93 21.04
CA GLN A 197 -11.81 -11.60 21.57
C GLN A 197 -11.37 -10.98 22.90
N LYS A 198 -11.36 -9.65 23.04
CA LYS A 198 -11.06 -8.96 24.29
C LYS A 198 -12.11 -9.23 25.38
N ILE A 199 -13.40 -9.23 25.03
CA ILE A 199 -14.49 -9.58 25.95
C ILE A 199 -14.32 -11.02 26.44
N LYS A 200 -14.10 -11.97 25.51
CA LYS A 200 -13.86 -13.37 25.85
C LYS A 200 -12.68 -13.51 26.82
N GLN A 201 -11.57 -12.85 26.54
CA GLN A 201 -10.39 -12.89 27.39
C GLN A 201 -10.67 -12.36 28.79
N GLY A 202 -11.32 -11.20 28.91
CA GLY A 202 -11.71 -10.62 30.21
C GLY A 202 -12.66 -11.52 31.00
N MET A 203 -13.68 -12.10 30.35
CA MET A 203 -14.60 -13.05 31.00
C MET A 203 -13.87 -14.32 31.46
N MET A 204 -12.94 -14.84 30.67
CA MET A 204 -12.13 -16.00 31.09
C MET A 204 -11.29 -15.68 32.34
N GLU A 205 -10.67 -14.50 32.39
CA GLU A 205 -9.89 -14.06 33.57
C GLU A 205 -10.77 -13.92 34.84
N GLU A 206 -11.97 -13.40 34.71
CA GLU A 206 -12.87 -13.23 35.82
C GLU A 206 -13.52 -14.56 36.32
N LEU A 207 -13.99 -15.40 35.38
CA LEU A 207 -14.66 -16.65 35.69
C LEU A 207 -13.71 -17.74 36.19
N LEU A 208 -12.55 -17.91 35.49
CA LEU A 208 -11.58 -18.95 35.85
C LEU A 208 -10.81 -18.63 37.14
N THR A 209 -10.69 -17.35 37.49
CA THR A 209 -10.09 -16.92 38.76
C THR A 209 -11.09 -16.88 39.93
N GLY A 210 -12.37 -17.17 39.67
CA GLY A 210 -13.43 -17.17 40.68
C GLY A 210 -13.82 -15.78 41.21
N LYS A 211 -13.38 -14.70 40.52
CA LYS A 211 -13.80 -13.32 40.84
C LYS A 211 -15.30 -13.11 40.65
N VAL A 212 -15.82 -13.74 39.60
CA VAL A 212 -17.27 -13.75 39.31
C VAL A 212 -17.74 -15.21 39.27
N ARG A 213 -18.88 -15.50 39.88
CA ARG A 213 -19.52 -16.83 39.82
C ARG A 213 -20.78 -16.73 38.98
N LEU A 214 -20.99 -17.75 38.14
CA LEU A 214 -22.27 -17.91 37.46
C LEU A 214 -23.32 -18.29 38.53
N VAL A 215 -24.42 -17.57 38.60
CA VAL A 215 -25.56 -17.83 39.52
C VAL A 215 -26.55 -18.71 38.78
#